data_de0b87fb9c1434ccaca85a8137485bcf
#
_entry.id   de0b87fb9c1434ccaca85a8137485bcf
#
_cell.length_a   1.000
_cell.length_b   1.000
_cell.length_c   1.000
_cell.angle_alpha   90.00
_cell.angle_beta   90.00
_cell.angle_gamma   90.00
#
_symmetry.space_group_name_H-M   'P 1'
#
loop_
_entity.id
_entity.type
_entity.pdbx_description
1 polymer ?
#
loop_
_entity_poly.entity_id
_entity_poly.type
_entity_poly.pdbx_seq_one_letter_code
_entity_poly.pdbx_strand_id
1 'polypeptide(L)'
;KLRPDQALLGRVFAYAQSVEGEEVKPDTTYAYTKYSLFIRKRNITLLAVPTMWAVAHGRKRHYLGENYERIETQGRDNYDIQRLTHLSTIPSNRSSLTTVLRYLTPHVYQPTIFQNDILSPFHLKNRPYYHYQVTFLLNGTARIKFRPRADNTQLVRGQALVNYSDGRIISLKLDGEYDMVDFSLGLSLGQSGAKSLLPTDARLYCKFKFLGNVTEGKYRTLYGLKAVLPYSVVRDSSNSKSLFR
;
A
#
# COMPACT_ATOMS: atom_id res chain seq x y z
N LYS A 1 31.86 12.54 17.68
CA LYS A 1 31.50 11.76 16.46
C LYS A 1 30.11 11.17 16.66
N LEU A 2 29.19 11.41 15.70
CA LEU A 2 27.88 10.77 15.70
C LEU A 2 28.06 9.26 15.61
N ARG A 3 27.23 8.51 16.36
CA ARG A 3 27.20 7.05 16.23
C ARG A 3 26.77 6.65 14.82
N PRO A 4 27.27 5.54 14.25
CA PRO A 4 26.96 5.14 12.87
C PRO A 4 25.45 5.00 12.58
N ASP A 5 24.68 4.52 13.57
CA ASP A 5 23.22 4.40 13.51
C ASP A 5 22.54 5.77 13.38
N GLN A 6 22.99 6.75 14.15
CA GLN A 6 22.47 8.13 14.08
C GLN A 6 22.84 8.82 12.77
N ALA A 7 24.05 8.56 12.26
CA ALA A 7 24.50 9.09 10.98
C ALA A 7 23.64 8.55 9.81
N LEU A 8 23.31 7.24 9.85
CA LEU A 8 22.42 6.65 8.84
C LEU A 8 21.00 7.21 8.93
N LEU A 9 20.43 7.29 10.14
CA LEU A 9 19.10 7.89 10.31
C LEU A 9 19.09 9.35 9.82
N GLY A 10 20.17 10.11 10.07
CA GLY A 10 20.32 11.46 9.51
C GLY A 10 20.24 11.49 7.99
N ARG A 11 20.93 10.54 7.30
CA ARG A 11 20.85 10.42 5.83
C ARG A 11 19.45 10.05 5.34
N VAL A 12 18.77 9.12 6.03
CA VAL A 12 17.41 8.72 5.65
C VAL A 12 16.45 9.90 5.72
N PHE A 13 16.50 10.69 6.79
CA PHE A 13 15.64 11.87 6.92
C PHE A 13 16.04 13.00 5.95
N ALA A 14 17.34 13.19 5.69
CA ALA A 14 17.80 14.15 4.69
C ALA A 14 17.33 13.76 3.29
N TYR A 15 17.39 12.47 2.95
CA TYR A 15 16.85 11.94 1.71
C TYR A 15 15.33 12.18 1.60
N ALA A 16 14.57 11.90 2.65
CA ALA A 16 13.13 12.17 2.69
C ALA A 16 12.79 13.64 2.44
N GLN A 17 13.57 14.57 3.04
CA GLN A 17 13.40 16.00 2.81
C GLN A 17 13.77 16.42 1.38
N SER A 18 14.80 15.82 0.78
CA SER A 18 15.16 16.12 -0.60
C SER A 18 14.04 15.71 -1.57
N VAL A 19 13.41 14.57 -1.32
CA VAL A 19 12.24 14.11 -2.10
C VAL A 19 11.06 15.06 -1.93
N GLU A 20 10.83 15.56 -0.71
CA GLU A 20 9.75 16.51 -0.44
C GLU A 20 9.94 17.84 -1.19
N GLY A 21 11.18 18.25 -1.42
CA GLY A 21 11.54 19.46 -2.17
C GLY A 21 11.53 19.33 -3.69
N GLU A 22 11.53 18.11 -4.23
CA GLU A 22 11.53 17.89 -5.68
C GLU A 22 10.17 18.21 -6.33
N GLU A 23 10.20 18.88 -7.49
CA GLU A 23 9.01 19.09 -8.31
C GLU A 23 8.56 17.77 -8.94
N VAL A 24 7.29 17.45 -8.79
CA VAL A 24 6.70 16.25 -9.38
C VAL A 24 6.21 16.58 -10.78
N LYS A 25 6.86 16.02 -11.78
CA LYS A 25 6.39 16.12 -13.17
C LYS A 25 5.19 15.22 -13.39
N PRO A 26 4.18 15.70 -14.13
CA PRO A 26 3.08 14.84 -14.55
C PRO A 26 3.59 13.60 -15.28
N ASP A 27 3.08 12.45 -14.93
CA ASP A 27 3.45 11.18 -15.54
C ASP A 27 2.23 10.25 -15.60
N THR A 28 2.25 9.35 -16.58
CA THR A 28 1.21 8.33 -16.75
C THR A 28 1.83 6.96 -16.64
N THR A 29 1.32 6.15 -15.75
CA THR A 29 1.72 4.76 -15.59
C THR A 29 0.50 3.85 -15.51
N TYR A 30 0.75 2.55 -15.59
CA TYR A 30 -0.29 1.53 -15.49
C TYR A 30 -0.02 0.63 -14.31
N ALA A 31 -1.10 0.16 -13.69
CA ALA A 31 -1.05 -0.74 -12.56
C ALA A 31 -1.97 -1.94 -12.77
N TYR A 32 -1.52 -3.08 -12.28
CA TYR A 32 -2.31 -4.30 -12.22
C TYR A 32 -2.47 -4.74 -10.78
N THR A 33 -3.71 -4.84 -10.34
CA THR A 33 -4.06 -5.27 -8.97
C THR A 33 -4.80 -6.59 -9.01
N LYS A 34 -4.30 -7.54 -8.24
CA LYS A 34 -4.98 -8.80 -7.94
C LYS A 34 -5.37 -8.81 -6.46
N TYR A 35 -6.60 -9.25 -6.16
CA TYR A 35 -7.04 -9.33 -4.78
C TYR A 35 -7.88 -10.57 -4.49
N SER A 36 -7.89 -10.96 -3.23
CA SER A 36 -8.79 -11.98 -2.70
C SER A 36 -9.41 -11.51 -1.38
N LEU A 37 -10.69 -11.80 -1.20
CA LEU A 37 -11.41 -11.59 0.05
C LEU A 37 -11.90 -12.92 0.57
N PHE A 38 -11.67 -13.19 1.85
CA PHE A 38 -12.11 -14.40 2.52
C PHE A 38 -12.92 -14.07 3.77
N ILE A 39 -14.18 -14.52 3.82
CA ILE A 39 -15.09 -14.32 4.94
C ILE A 39 -14.94 -15.50 5.91
N ARG A 40 -14.17 -15.29 6.97
CA ARG A 40 -13.93 -16.30 8.02
C ARG A 40 -15.17 -16.55 8.86
N LYS A 41 -15.78 -15.45 9.35
CA LYS A 41 -16.98 -15.46 10.17
C LYS A 41 -17.96 -14.41 9.65
N ARG A 42 -19.22 -14.77 9.56
CA ARG A 42 -20.29 -13.92 9.08
C ARG A 42 -21.54 -14.11 9.92
N ASN A 43 -22.12 -13.00 10.34
CA ASN A 43 -23.45 -12.93 10.95
C ASN A 43 -24.25 -11.78 10.32
N ILE A 44 -25.50 -11.59 10.77
CA ILE A 44 -26.41 -10.59 10.19
C ILE A 44 -25.91 -9.15 10.32
N THR A 45 -25.08 -8.84 11.32
CA THR A 45 -24.56 -7.48 11.53
C THR A 45 -23.63 -7.01 10.40
N LEU A 46 -23.09 -7.92 9.57
CA LEU A 46 -22.29 -7.56 8.40
C LEU A 46 -23.10 -6.77 7.36
N LEU A 47 -24.42 -6.96 7.34
CA LEU A 47 -25.34 -6.21 6.47
C LEU A 47 -25.38 -4.71 6.80
N ALA A 48 -25.07 -4.34 8.04
CA ALA A 48 -25.00 -2.95 8.47
C ALA A 48 -23.73 -2.21 8.00
N VAL A 49 -22.75 -2.93 7.44
CA VAL A 49 -21.50 -2.36 6.93
C VAL A 49 -21.63 -2.08 5.42
N PRO A 50 -21.80 -0.81 4.99
CA PRO A 50 -22.09 -0.48 3.59
C PRO A 50 -21.06 -1.02 2.60
N THR A 51 -19.77 -0.98 2.97
CA THR A 51 -18.65 -1.46 2.13
C THR A 51 -18.64 -2.98 1.99
N MET A 52 -19.26 -3.72 2.91
CA MET A 52 -19.34 -5.18 2.93
C MET A 52 -20.68 -5.72 2.42
N TRP A 53 -21.61 -4.84 2.05
CA TRP A 53 -22.97 -5.24 1.69
C TRP A 53 -23.02 -6.30 0.58
N ALA A 54 -22.21 -6.14 -0.49
CA ALA A 54 -22.17 -7.06 -1.61
C ALA A 54 -21.69 -8.48 -1.20
N VAL A 55 -20.72 -8.55 -0.28
CA VAL A 55 -20.19 -9.84 0.22
C VAL A 55 -21.04 -10.40 1.37
N ALA A 56 -21.75 -9.54 2.09
CA ALA A 56 -22.64 -9.96 3.16
C ALA A 56 -23.85 -10.76 2.63
N HIS A 57 -24.41 -10.35 1.50
CA HIS A 57 -25.51 -11.06 0.83
C HIS A 57 -25.06 -12.25 -0.03
N GLY A 58 -23.76 -12.33 -0.37
CA GLY A 58 -23.22 -13.39 -1.19
C GLY A 58 -23.27 -14.76 -0.48
N ARG A 59 -23.55 -15.84 -1.23
CA ARG A 59 -23.48 -17.20 -0.69
C ARG A 59 -22.05 -17.72 -0.53
N LYS A 60 -21.10 -17.16 -1.28
CA LYS A 60 -19.68 -17.54 -1.26
C LYS A 60 -18.97 -16.94 -0.05
N ARG A 61 -17.89 -17.59 0.36
CA ARG A 61 -16.97 -17.08 1.40
C ARG A 61 -15.66 -16.59 0.82
N HIS A 62 -15.35 -16.93 -0.42
CA HIS A 62 -14.12 -16.56 -1.09
C HIS A 62 -14.46 -15.82 -2.38
N TYR A 63 -13.87 -14.63 -2.52
CA TYR A 63 -14.03 -13.77 -3.67
C TYR A 63 -12.66 -13.42 -4.22
N LEU A 64 -12.57 -13.34 -5.55
CA LEU A 64 -11.36 -12.99 -6.28
C LEU A 64 -11.67 -11.81 -7.20
N GLY A 65 -10.66 -11.00 -7.48
CA GLY A 65 -10.78 -9.95 -8.46
C GLY A 65 -9.43 -9.47 -8.98
N GLU A 66 -9.49 -8.83 -10.11
CA GLU A 66 -8.36 -8.24 -10.81
C GLU A 66 -8.79 -6.90 -11.42
N ASN A 67 -7.91 -5.91 -11.33
CA ASN A 67 -8.08 -4.60 -11.94
C ASN A 67 -6.85 -4.27 -12.78
N TYR A 68 -7.09 -3.65 -13.92
CA TYR A 68 -6.06 -2.96 -14.67
C TYR A 68 -6.41 -1.48 -14.75
N GLU A 69 -5.48 -0.62 -14.42
CA GLU A 69 -5.74 0.79 -14.17
C GLU A 69 -4.65 1.65 -14.79
N ARG A 70 -5.06 2.82 -15.26
CA ARG A 70 -4.21 3.92 -15.68
C ARG A 70 -4.12 4.90 -14.52
N ILE A 71 -2.92 5.27 -14.15
CA ILE A 71 -2.63 6.23 -13.08
C ILE A 71 -1.96 7.43 -13.69
N GLU A 72 -2.59 8.58 -13.59
CA GLU A 72 -2.03 9.88 -13.95
C GLU A 72 -1.59 10.59 -12.68
N THR A 73 -0.31 10.86 -12.57
CA THR A 73 0.27 11.64 -11.49
C THR A 73 0.26 13.10 -11.90
N GLN A 74 -0.51 13.93 -11.20
CA GLN A 74 -0.60 15.38 -11.46
C GLN A 74 0.14 16.20 -10.40
N GLY A 75 0.62 15.55 -9.36
CA GLY A 75 1.33 16.18 -8.24
C GLY A 75 1.68 15.12 -7.20
N ARG A 76 2.22 15.57 -6.07
CA ARG A 76 2.83 14.67 -5.08
C ARG A 76 1.84 13.68 -4.46
N ASP A 77 0.61 14.10 -4.19
CA ASP A 77 -0.47 13.28 -3.63
C ASP A 77 -1.72 13.31 -4.53
N ASN A 78 -1.57 13.82 -5.75
CA ASN A 78 -2.69 13.96 -6.67
C ASN A 78 -2.55 12.92 -7.79
N TYR A 79 -3.27 11.82 -7.63
CA TYR A 79 -3.37 10.74 -8.60
C TYR A 79 -4.79 10.68 -9.16
N ASP A 80 -4.92 10.72 -10.47
CA ASP A 80 -6.14 10.30 -11.15
C ASP A 80 -6.00 8.83 -11.54
N ILE A 81 -6.91 7.99 -11.02
CA ILE A 81 -6.89 6.54 -11.23
C ILE A 81 -8.10 6.16 -12.04
N GLN A 82 -7.86 5.87 -13.31
CA GLN A 82 -8.88 5.41 -14.24
C GLN A 82 -8.83 3.89 -14.36
N ARG A 83 -9.92 3.22 -13.99
CA ARG A 83 -10.05 1.79 -14.20
C ARG A 83 -10.30 1.49 -15.67
N LEU A 84 -9.42 0.69 -16.27
CA LEU A 84 -9.52 0.25 -17.66
C LEU A 84 -10.28 -1.08 -17.79
N THR A 85 -9.97 -2.02 -16.90
CA THR A 85 -10.59 -3.36 -16.88
C THR A 85 -10.77 -3.82 -15.44
N HIS A 86 -11.89 -4.47 -15.18
CA HIS A 86 -12.21 -5.03 -13.87
C HIS A 86 -12.90 -6.39 -14.05
N LEU A 87 -12.35 -7.38 -13.37
CA LEU A 87 -12.93 -8.72 -13.27
C LEU A 87 -13.06 -9.10 -11.79
N SER A 88 -14.22 -9.56 -11.41
CA SER A 88 -14.46 -9.92 -10.02
C SER A 88 -15.55 -10.98 -9.89
N THR A 89 -15.36 -11.86 -8.92
CA THR A 89 -16.41 -12.78 -8.47
C THR A 89 -17.32 -12.17 -7.40
N ILE A 90 -17.04 -10.93 -6.97
CA ILE A 90 -17.93 -10.16 -6.09
C ILE A 90 -19.13 -9.71 -6.93
N PRO A 91 -20.38 -9.92 -6.44
CA PRO A 91 -21.55 -9.41 -7.15
C PRO A 91 -21.42 -7.91 -7.43
N SER A 92 -21.61 -7.52 -8.67
CA SER A 92 -21.38 -6.16 -9.15
C SER A 92 -22.50 -5.24 -8.69
N ASN A 93 -22.34 -4.61 -7.55
CA ASN A 93 -23.07 -3.38 -7.26
C ASN A 93 -22.28 -2.54 -6.25
N ARG A 94 -21.55 -1.56 -6.76
CA ARG A 94 -20.78 -0.56 -6.01
C ARG A 94 -19.38 -1.02 -5.60
N SER A 95 -18.41 -0.65 -6.40
CA SER A 95 -17.01 -0.92 -6.14
C SER A 95 -16.40 0.09 -5.16
N SER A 96 -16.38 -0.26 -3.90
CA SER A 96 -15.49 0.37 -2.91
C SER A 96 -14.00 0.03 -3.16
N LEU A 97 -13.70 -0.76 -4.18
CA LEU A 97 -12.35 -1.30 -4.45
C LEU A 97 -11.37 -0.27 -5.02
N THR A 98 -11.85 0.80 -5.67
CA THR A 98 -11.00 1.94 -6.06
C THR A 98 -10.38 2.64 -4.86
N THR A 99 -11.04 2.61 -3.71
CA THR A 99 -10.52 3.20 -2.47
C THR A 99 -9.29 2.44 -1.97
N VAL A 100 -9.23 1.11 -2.16
CA VAL A 100 -8.11 0.29 -1.69
C VAL A 100 -6.81 0.63 -2.40
N LEU A 101 -6.86 0.99 -3.68
CA LEU A 101 -5.66 1.40 -4.41
C LEU A 101 -4.97 2.63 -3.81
N ARG A 102 -5.73 3.57 -3.26
CA ARG A 102 -5.16 4.73 -2.57
C ARG A 102 -4.33 4.31 -1.35
N TYR A 103 -4.70 3.21 -0.68
CA TYR A 103 -3.89 2.64 0.42
C TYR A 103 -2.67 1.88 -0.09
N LEU A 104 -2.67 1.43 -1.33
CA LEU A 104 -1.55 0.73 -1.94
C LEU A 104 -0.54 1.68 -2.62
N THR A 105 -0.89 2.96 -2.77
CA THR A 105 -0.02 4.03 -3.29
C THR A 105 0.46 5.03 -2.22
N PRO A 106 0.85 4.62 -1.01
CA PRO A 106 1.29 5.56 0.00
C PRO A 106 2.65 6.14 -0.37
N HIS A 107 2.76 7.44 -0.28
CA HIS A 107 4.02 8.14 -0.39
C HIS A 107 4.68 8.18 0.99
N VAL A 108 5.63 7.28 1.25
CA VAL A 108 6.21 7.06 2.59
C VAL A 108 7.03 8.22 3.13
N TYR A 109 7.44 9.15 2.29
CA TYR A 109 8.18 10.36 2.67
C TYR A 109 7.28 11.54 3.03
N GLN A 110 5.97 11.45 2.79
CA GLN A 110 5.00 12.46 3.22
C GLN A 110 4.78 12.46 4.73
N PRO A 111 4.28 13.56 5.31
CA PRO A 111 3.97 13.63 6.75
C PRO A 111 2.99 12.54 7.18
N THR A 112 2.02 12.22 6.32
CA THR A 112 0.98 11.23 6.57
C THR A 112 0.87 10.25 5.41
N ILE A 113 0.44 9.03 5.73
CA ILE A 113 0.06 7.99 4.79
C ILE A 113 -1.40 7.63 5.02
N PHE A 114 -2.06 6.96 4.07
CA PHE A 114 -3.47 6.58 4.16
C PHE A 114 -4.43 7.76 4.40
N GLN A 115 -4.42 8.75 3.51
CA GLN A 115 -5.35 9.89 3.54
C GLN A 115 -5.29 10.73 4.83
N ASN A 116 -4.10 10.98 5.35
CA ASN A 116 -3.82 11.80 6.53
C ASN A 116 -4.07 11.14 7.89
N ASP A 117 -4.35 9.85 7.93
CA ASP A 117 -4.69 9.20 9.21
C ASP A 117 -3.50 8.59 9.93
N ILE A 118 -2.45 8.19 9.21
CA ILE A 118 -1.27 7.54 9.80
C ILE A 118 -0.03 8.40 9.60
N LEU A 119 0.69 8.68 10.68
CA LEU A 119 1.92 9.45 10.65
C LEU A 119 3.07 8.61 10.08
N SER A 120 3.67 9.06 8.99
CA SER A 120 4.78 8.34 8.37
C SER A 120 6.00 8.27 9.29
N PRO A 121 6.59 7.07 9.51
CA PRO A 121 7.80 6.93 10.31
C PRO A 121 9.05 7.53 9.67
N PHE A 122 9.01 7.89 8.39
CA PHE A 122 10.16 8.43 7.65
C PHE A 122 10.04 9.90 7.29
N HIS A 123 9.05 10.59 7.84
CA HIS A 123 8.98 12.05 7.76
C HIS A 123 9.61 12.69 9.01
N LEU A 124 10.44 13.74 8.82
CA LEU A 124 11.24 14.33 9.90
C LEU A 124 10.39 14.85 11.07
N LYS A 125 9.22 15.46 10.79
CA LYS A 125 8.29 15.96 11.82
C LYS A 125 7.78 14.84 12.74
N ASN A 126 7.70 13.62 12.25
CA ASN A 126 7.18 12.47 12.98
C ASN A 126 8.26 11.69 13.75
N ARG A 127 9.54 12.02 13.51
CA ARG A 127 10.68 11.35 14.18
C ARG A 127 10.54 11.24 15.71
N PRO A 128 10.04 12.23 16.45
CA PRO A 128 9.87 12.16 17.89
C PRO A 128 8.89 11.07 18.36
N TYR A 129 7.96 10.64 17.50
CA TYR A 129 6.93 9.65 17.86
C TYR A 129 7.38 8.20 17.72
N TYR A 130 8.60 7.97 17.17
CA TYR A 130 9.10 6.63 16.88
C TYR A 130 10.42 6.32 17.58
N HIS A 131 10.60 5.06 17.91
CA HIS A 131 11.89 4.47 18.24
C HIS A 131 12.45 3.77 17.00
N TYR A 132 13.75 3.96 16.74
CA TYR A 132 14.45 3.35 15.61
C TYR A 132 15.58 2.46 16.09
N GLN A 133 15.71 1.29 15.49
CA GLN A 133 16.83 0.36 15.69
C GLN A 133 17.45 0.07 14.33
N VAL A 134 18.72 0.35 14.19
CA VAL A 134 19.48 0.15 12.95
C VAL A 134 20.31 -1.11 13.05
N THR A 135 20.30 -1.92 11.99
CA THR A 135 21.17 -3.09 11.82
C THR A 135 21.81 -2.98 10.45
N PHE A 136 23.14 -2.86 10.41
CA PHE A 136 23.89 -2.85 9.18
C PHE A 136 23.95 -4.25 8.58
N LEU A 137 23.75 -4.35 7.27
CA LEU A 137 23.78 -5.59 6.52
C LEU A 137 24.97 -5.57 5.56
N LEU A 138 25.28 -6.73 5.03
CA LEU A 138 26.21 -6.85 3.93
C LEU A 138 25.65 -6.12 2.67
N ASN A 139 26.49 -5.82 1.69
CA ASN A 139 26.10 -5.20 0.41
C ASN A 139 25.64 -3.74 0.47
N GLY A 140 26.13 -2.95 1.41
CA GLY A 140 25.85 -1.52 1.46
C GLY A 140 24.39 -1.16 1.81
N THR A 141 23.68 -2.07 2.46
CA THR A 141 22.32 -1.84 2.94
C THR A 141 22.24 -1.88 4.46
N ALA A 142 21.15 -1.34 5.00
CA ALA A 142 20.83 -1.45 6.41
C ALA A 142 19.35 -1.68 6.62
N ARG A 143 19.01 -2.37 7.70
CA ARG A 143 17.64 -2.56 8.15
C ARG A 143 17.35 -1.60 9.28
N ILE A 144 16.28 -0.84 9.14
CA ILE A 144 15.76 0.05 10.17
C ILE A 144 14.44 -0.52 10.66
N LYS A 145 14.41 -1.01 11.89
CA LYS A 145 13.16 -1.33 12.58
C LYS A 145 12.66 -0.09 13.28
N PHE A 146 11.36 0.13 13.24
CA PHE A 146 10.71 1.26 13.93
C PHE A 146 9.45 0.80 14.65
N ARG A 147 9.17 1.45 15.77
CA ARG A 147 7.99 1.21 16.57
C ARG A 147 7.52 2.51 17.23
N PRO A 148 6.22 2.66 17.50
CA PRO A 148 5.68 3.78 18.25
C PRO A 148 6.34 3.94 19.62
N ARG A 149 6.45 5.18 20.09
CA ARG A 149 6.82 5.50 21.48
C ARG A 149 5.64 5.42 22.43
N ALA A 150 4.42 5.63 21.91
CA ALA A 150 3.18 5.54 22.65
C ALA A 150 2.17 4.68 21.88
N ASP A 151 1.23 4.10 22.60
CA ASP A 151 0.12 3.37 21.99
C ASP A 151 -0.84 4.37 21.36
N ASN A 152 -0.87 4.39 20.03
CA ASN A 152 -1.69 5.29 19.22
C ASN A 152 -1.95 4.67 17.85
N THR A 153 -3.21 4.60 17.44
CA THR A 153 -3.65 4.04 16.15
C THR A 153 -3.16 4.85 14.93
N GLN A 154 -2.73 6.09 15.11
CA GLN A 154 -2.09 6.89 14.06
C GLN A 154 -0.62 6.51 13.81
N LEU A 155 -0.05 5.64 14.64
CA LEU A 155 1.33 5.20 14.53
C LEU A 155 1.41 3.74 14.11
N VAL A 156 2.45 3.42 13.36
CA VAL A 156 2.70 2.07 12.82
C VAL A 156 4.03 1.53 13.30
N ARG A 157 4.17 0.22 13.29
CA ARG A 157 5.44 -0.47 13.50
C ARG A 157 5.86 -1.15 12.21
N GLY A 158 7.14 -1.45 12.09
CA GLY A 158 7.61 -2.17 10.92
C GLY A 158 9.12 -2.12 10.74
N GLN A 159 9.52 -2.30 9.50
CA GLN A 159 10.92 -2.27 9.12
C GLN A 159 11.10 -1.76 7.69
N ALA A 160 12.21 -1.06 7.47
CA ALA A 160 12.65 -0.63 6.15
C ALA A 160 14.03 -1.23 5.84
N LEU A 161 14.25 -1.58 4.59
CA LEU A 161 15.56 -1.82 4.01
C LEU A 161 15.97 -0.53 3.32
N VAL A 162 17.14 0.00 3.67
CA VAL A 162 17.63 1.27 3.14
C VAL A 162 19.02 1.10 2.53
N ASN A 163 19.33 1.93 1.56
CA ASN A 163 20.67 2.06 1.04
C ASN A 163 21.53 2.83 2.05
N TYR A 164 22.70 2.30 2.39
CA TYR A 164 23.57 2.90 3.39
C TYR A 164 24.20 4.22 2.92
N SER A 165 24.48 4.36 1.62
CA SER A 165 25.21 5.53 1.10
C SER A 165 24.37 6.80 1.10
N ASP A 166 23.11 6.71 0.66
CA ASP A 166 22.22 7.85 0.47
C ASP A 166 21.01 7.90 1.41
N GLY A 167 20.72 6.81 2.13
CA GLY A 167 19.58 6.70 3.03
C GLY A 167 18.24 6.40 2.35
N ARG A 168 18.24 6.13 1.07
CA ARG A 168 17.03 5.80 0.29
C ARG A 168 16.38 4.51 0.76
N ILE A 169 15.06 4.50 0.89
CA ILE A 169 14.29 3.29 1.20
C ILE A 169 14.15 2.43 -0.06
N ILE A 170 14.56 1.18 0.03
CA ILE A 170 14.46 0.17 -1.04
C ILE A 170 13.14 -0.59 -0.89
N SER A 171 12.83 -1.02 0.33
CA SER A 171 11.58 -1.69 0.64
C SER A 171 11.14 -1.36 2.07
N LEU A 172 9.83 -1.47 2.31
CA LEU A 172 9.20 -1.08 3.55
C LEU A 172 8.11 -2.08 3.90
N LYS A 173 8.02 -2.45 5.16
CA LYS A 173 6.89 -3.17 5.74
C LYS A 173 6.33 -2.37 6.89
N LEU A 174 5.01 -2.14 6.84
CA LEU A 174 4.22 -1.43 7.85
C LEU A 174 3.17 -2.37 8.41
N ASP A 175 3.06 -2.46 9.72
CA ASP A 175 1.99 -3.15 10.42
C ASP A 175 1.30 -2.15 11.35
N GLY A 176 -0.02 -2.13 11.32
CA GLY A 176 -0.82 -1.20 12.12
C GLY A 176 -2.28 -1.58 12.16
N GLU A 177 -3.05 -0.69 12.78
CA GLU A 177 -4.50 -0.77 12.87
C GLU A 177 -5.11 0.54 12.39
N TYR A 178 -6.15 0.45 11.59
CA TYR A 178 -6.89 1.59 11.09
C TYR A 178 -8.36 1.21 10.95
N ASP A 179 -9.25 1.97 11.61
CA ASP A 179 -10.71 1.84 11.51
C ASP A 179 -11.22 0.38 11.56
N MET A 180 -10.92 -0.35 12.64
CA MET A 180 -11.28 -1.77 12.84
C MET A 180 -10.58 -2.74 11.89
N VAL A 181 -9.57 -2.30 11.16
CA VAL A 181 -8.80 -3.13 10.24
C VAL A 181 -7.37 -3.26 10.73
N ASP A 182 -6.97 -4.45 11.14
CA ASP A 182 -5.56 -4.79 11.29
C ASP A 182 -4.96 -4.90 9.88
N PHE A 183 -3.85 -4.25 9.61
CA PHE A 183 -3.21 -4.31 8.29
C PHE A 183 -1.71 -4.58 8.36
N SER A 184 -1.21 -5.20 7.30
CA SER A 184 0.22 -5.33 6.99
C SER A 184 0.43 -4.91 5.55
N LEU A 185 1.20 -3.84 5.34
CA LEU A 185 1.52 -3.30 4.02
C LEU A 185 3.00 -3.48 3.73
N GLY A 186 3.32 -4.16 2.63
CA GLY A 186 4.67 -4.27 2.08
C GLY A 186 4.80 -3.47 0.80
N LEU A 187 5.84 -2.66 0.70
CA LEU A 187 6.15 -1.84 -0.47
C LEU A 187 7.57 -2.13 -0.95
N SER A 188 7.73 -2.22 -2.26
CA SER A 188 9.03 -2.17 -2.94
C SER A 188 9.10 -0.87 -3.72
N LEU A 189 10.10 -0.03 -3.44
CA LEU A 189 10.26 1.28 -4.07
C LEU A 189 11.21 1.26 -5.27
N GLY A 190 11.79 0.10 -5.56
CA GLY A 190 12.73 -0.08 -6.66
C GLY A 190 14.06 0.63 -6.47
N GLN A 191 14.88 0.62 -7.52
CA GLN A 191 16.22 1.24 -7.47
C GLN A 191 16.21 2.74 -7.72
N SER A 192 15.24 3.26 -8.42
CA SER A 192 15.09 4.69 -8.71
C SER A 192 14.56 5.50 -7.50
N GLY A 193 14.09 4.81 -6.47
CA GLY A 193 13.78 5.37 -5.14
C GLY A 193 12.83 6.55 -5.15
N ALA A 194 13.39 7.73 -5.01
CA ALA A 194 12.64 8.94 -4.81
C ALA A 194 11.94 9.52 -6.03
N LYS A 195 12.48 9.27 -7.21
CA LYS A 195 11.96 9.88 -8.44
C LYS A 195 10.64 9.28 -8.89
N SER A 196 10.34 8.06 -8.42
CA SER A 196 9.02 7.46 -8.60
C SER A 196 8.24 7.59 -7.30
N LEU A 197 7.18 8.34 -7.31
CA LEU A 197 6.25 8.48 -6.18
C LEU A 197 5.48 7.19 -5.91
N LEU A 198 5.42 6.30 -6.90
CA LEU A 198 4.72 5.04 -6.82
C LEU A 198 5.70 3.91 -6.49
N PRO A 199 5.30 2.93 -5.66
CA PRO A 199 6.06 1.70 -5.49
C PRO A 199 6.10 0.92 -6.81
N THR A 200 7.00 -0.06 -6.91
CA THR A 200 7.01 -1.03 -8.00
C THR A 200 6.12 -2.22 -7.72
N ASP A 201 6.01 -2.62 -6.44
CA ASP A 201 5.15 -3.70 -5.94
C ASP A 201 4.59 -3.27 -4.58
N ALA A 202 3.29 -3.36 -4.42
CA ALA A 202 2.61 -3.14 -3.15
C ALA A 202 1.78 -4.38 -2.78
N ARG A 203 1.87 -4.81 -1.52
CA ARG A 203 1.15 -5.96 -0.98
C ARG A 203 0.47 -5.56 0.31
N LEU A 204 -0.85 -5.65 0.33
CA LEU A 204 -1.65 -5.37 1.51
C LEU A 204 -2.34 -6.65 1.97
N TYR A 205 -2.13 -7.00 3.22
CA TYR A 205 -2.99 -7.91 3.96
C TYR A 205 -3.80 -7.10 4.96
N CYS A 206 -5.10 -7.31 5.01
CA CYS A 206 -5.98 -6.66 5.97
C CYS A 206 -6.94 -7.67 6.60
N LYS A 207 -7.26 -7.45 7.86
CA LYS A 207 -8.21 -8.25 8.63
C LYS A 207 -9.20 -7.32 9.31
N PHE A 208 -10.41 -7.31 8.78
CA PHE A 208 -11.53 -6.58 9.35
C PHE A 208 -12.24 -7.42 10.40
N LYS A 209 -12.52 -6.83 11.57
CA LYS A 209 -13.24 -7.43 12.68
C LYS A 209 -14.36 -6.50 13.12
N PHE A 210 -15.61 -6.95 13.06
CA PHE A 210 -16.75 -6.15 13.47
C PHE A 210 -17.88 -7.03 13.99
N LEU A 211 -18.28 -6.86 15.25
CA LEU A 211 -19.41 -7.54 15.88
C LEU A 211 -19.45 -9.06 15.59
N GLY A 212 -18.33 -9.74 15.75
CA GLY A 212 -18.20 -11.19 15.50
C GLY A 212 -17.99 -11.58 14.03
N ASN A 213 -18.05 -10.64 13.09
CA ASN A 213 -17.65 -10.86 11.72
C ASN A 213 -16.13 -10.77 11.59
N VAL A 214 -15.56 -11.61 10.72
CA VAL A 214 -14.12 -11.58 10.39
C VAL A 214 -13.97 -11.75 8.88
N THR A 215 -13.40 -10.75 8.23
CA THR A 215 -13.06 -10.80 6.81
C THR A 215 -11.57 -10.51 6.62
N GLU A 216 -10.92 -11.31 5.79
CA GLU A 216 -9.51 -11.13 5.42
C GLU A 216 -9.40 -10.72 3.95
N GLY A 217 -8.59 -9.71 3.68
CA GLY A 217 -8.27 -9.24 2.33
C GLY A 217 -6.79 -9.38 2.04
N LYS A 218 -6.46 -9.81 0.84
CA LYS A 218 -5.10 -9.82 0.30
C LYS A 218 -5.12 -9.09 -1.03
N TYR A 219 -4.25 -8.10 -1.17
CA TYR A 219 -4.13 -7.29 -2.37
C TYR A 219 -2.68 -7.25 -2.79
N ARG A 220 -2.43 -7.33 -4.08
CA ARG A 220 -1.12 -7.09 -4.67
C ARG A 220 -1.27 -6.23 -5.89
N THR A 221 -0.52 -5.14 -5.94
CA THR A 221 -0.48 -4.22 -7.08
C THR A 221 0.94 -4.14 -7.62
N LEU A 222 1.07 -4.30 -8.92
CA LEU A 222 2.29 -4.05 -9.68
C LEU A 222 2.12 -2.73 -10.43
N TYR A 223 3.11 -1.84 -10.32
CA TYR A 223 3.13 -0.53 -10.95
C TYR A 223 4.19 -0.46 -12.05
N GLY A 224 4.15 0.60 -12.84
CA GLY A 224 5.14 0.82 -13.89
C GLY A 224 4.97 -0.10 -15.10
N LEU A 225 3.79 -0.68 -15.27
CA LEU A 225 3.49 -1.51 -16.43
C LEU A 225 3.38 -0.64 -17.69
N LYS A 226 3.73 -1.21 -18.85
CA LYS A 226 3.53 -0.57 -20.15
C LYS A 226 2.06 -0.62 -20.54
N ALA A 227 1.61 0.34 -21.35
CA ALA A 227 0.23 0.50 -21.83
C ALA A 227 -0.37 -0.69 -22.59
N VAL A 228 0.43 -1.70 -22.91
CA VAL A 228 -0.03 -2.86 -23.67
C VAL A 228 -0.64 -3.86 -22.70
N LEU A 229 -1.97 -3.89 -22.65
CA LEU A 229 -2.69 -5.03 -22.09
C LEU A 229 -2.26 -6.30 -22.87
N PRO A 230 -1.87 -7.39 -22.20
CA PRO A 230 -1.71 -8.65 -22.89
C PRO A 230 -3.00 -8.95 -23.67
N TYR A 231 -2.88 -9.34 -24.92
CA TYR A 231 -4.03 -9.59 -25.82
C TYR A 231 -5.07 -10.54 -25.19
N SER A 232 -4.62 -11.47 -24.35
CA SER A 232 -5.45 -12.34 -23.52
C SER A 232 -6.42 -11.58 -22.59
N VAL A 233 -5.98 -10.50 -21.95
CA VAL A 233 -6.80 -9.72 -21.01
C VAL A 233 -7.88 -8.92 -21.75
N VAL A 234 -7.59 -8.41 -22.95
CA VAL A 234 -8.55 -7.69 -23.77
C VAL A 234 -9.65 -8.62 -24.31
N ARG A 235 -9.27 -9.83 -24.68
CA ARG A 235 -10.21 -10.83 -25.24
C ARG A 235 -11.11 -11.44 -24.16
N ASP A 236 -10.62 -11.56 -22.93
CA ASP A 236 -11.34 -12.16 -21.82
C ASP A 236 -12.28 -11.17 -21.09
N SER A 237 -12.16 -9.86 -21.33
CA SER A 237 -13.15 -8.89 -20.85
C SER A 237 -14.55 -9.14 -21.45
N SER A 238 -14.63 -9.83 -22.59
CA SER A 238 -15.89 -10.31 -23.21
C SER A 238 -16.34 -11.67 -22.66
N ASN A 239 -15.50 -12.41 -21.93
CA ASN A 239 -15.79 -13.77 -21.46
C ASN A 239 -15.28 -13.98 -20.03
N SER A 240 -16.09 -13.55 -19.05
CA SER A 240 -15.73 -13.48 -17.62
C SER A 240 -15.39 -14.81 -16.92
N LYS A 241 -15.33 -15.93 -17.64
CA LYS A 241 -15.11 -17.27 -17.06
C LYS A 241 -13.67 -17.79 -17.17
N SER A 242 -12.81 -17.21 -18.01
CA SER A 242 -11.50 -17.80 -18.34
C SER A 242 -10.32 -17.30 -17.54
N LEU A 243 -10.42 -16.15 -16.85
CA LEU A 243 -9.30 -15.54 -16.11
C LEU A 243 -8.97 -16.18 -14.76
N PHE A 244 -9.80 -17.13 -14.31
CA PHE A 244 -9.62 -17.80 -13.01
C PHE A 244 -9.24 -19.28 -13.10
N ARG A 245 -8.79 -19.74 -14.26
CA ARG A 245 -8.20 -21.07 -14.44
C ARG A 245 -6.69 -21.08 -14.25
#